data_f67bc170dad6a5c4b0bbe16c0916c349
#
_entry.id   f67bc170dad6a5c4b0bbe16c0916c349
#
_cell.length_a   1.000
_cell.length_b   1.000
_cell.length_c   1.000
_cell.angle_alpha   90.00
_cell.angle_beta   90.00
_cell.angle_gamma   90.00
#
_symmetry.space_group_name_H-M   'P 1'
#
loop_
_entity.id
_entity.type
_entity.pdbx_description
1 polymer ?
#
loop_
_entity_poly.entity_id
_entity_poly.type
_entity_poly.pdbx_seq_one_letter_code
_entity_poly.pdbx_strand_id
1 'polypeptide(L)'
;MIQIQELIKHFVLGIASLIICSISMAEINKTKDFIKIINKVKKEFPEGSLERKIPTGFIATTSATETGNFNFKDAPTAMKANNYFGMHATGDQDFLETTGGARLRNFEDTESSVRAFLNLITTDDRYSEVVKAAEKNDPIENMFKGMTSYAENPNYTNLLTSVYNDRIKPIIETENMLIPKRKPMDQQMNLTQ
;
A
#
# COMPACT_ATOMS: atom_id res chain seq x y z
N MET A 1 -16.66 35.99 31.39
CA MET A 1 -15.31 35.61 30.86
C MET A 1 -15.14 34.13 30.61
N ILE A 2 -15.62 33.26 31.46
CA ILE A 2 -15.51 31.78 31.34
C ILE A 2 -16.21 31.21 30.09
N GLN A 3 -17.40 31.71 29.73
CA GLN A 3 -18.17 31.21 28.58
C GLN A 3 -17.50 31.50 27.22
N ILE A 4 -16.76 32.55 27.07
CA ILE A 4 -16.08 32.90 25.81
C ILE A 4 -14.87 31.99 25.58
N GLN A 5 -14.16 31.59 26.64
CA GLN A 5 -13.02 30.66 26.53
C GLN A 5 -13.46 29.25 26.15
N GLU A 6 -14.59 28.78 26.65
CA GLU A 6 -15.16 27.47 26.27
C GLU A 6 -15.63 27.48 24.80
N LEU A 7 -16.26 28.57 24.34
CA LEU A 7 -16.68 28.72 22.93
C LEU A 7 -15.48 28.71 21.98
N ILE A 8 -14.39 29.37 22.34
CA ILE A 8 -13.14 29.38 21.55
C ILE A 8 -12.52 27.98 21.52
N LYS A 9 -12.52 27.26 22.62
CA LYS A 9 -12.02 25.87 22.67
C LYS A 9 -12.78 24.94 21.72
N HIS A 10 -14.10 24.98 21.74
CA HIS A 10 -14.93 24.17 20.86
C HIS A 10 -14.77 24.55 19.39
N PHE A 11 -14.59 25.85 19.10
CA PHE A 11 -14.34 26.32 17.74
C PHE A 11 -12.97 25.88 17.21
N VAL A 12 -11.91 25.98 18.03
CA VAL A 12 -10.56 25.52 17.67
C VAL A 12 -10.50 23.99 17.50
N LEU A 13 -11.17 23.23 18.36
CA LEU A 13 -11.29 21.78 18.23
C LEU A 13 -12.07 21.38 16.97
N GLY A 14 -13.12 22.10 16.63
CA GLY A 14 -13.92 21.90 15.41
C GLY A 14 -13.10 22.14 14.14
N ILE A 15 -12.32 23.25 14.08
CA ILE A 15 -11.44 23.57 12.96
C ILE A 15 -10.30 22.55 12.85
N ALA A 16 -9.67 22.17 13.95
CA ALA A 16 -8.63 21.15 13.96
C ALA A 16 -9.15 19.79 13.45
N SER A 17 -10.36 19.39 13.85
CA SER A 17 -11.01 18.18 13.36
C SER A 17 -11.32 18.22 11.85
N LEU A 18 -11.77 19.38 11.33
CA LEU A 18 -12.03 19.59 9.90
C LEU A 18 -10.74 19.55 9.06
N ILE A 19 -9.66 20.13 9.56
CA ILE A 19 -8.35 20.13 8.88
C ILE A 19 -7.77 18.70 8.85
N ILE A 20 -7.84 17.97 9.96
CA ILE A 20 -7.40 16.57 10.04
C ILE A 20 -8.22 15.71 9.08
N CYS A 21 -9.54 15.91 9.01
CA CYS A 21 -10.41 15.19 8.09
C CYS A 21 -10.08 15.49 6.62
N SER A 22 -9.75 16.73 6.26
CA SER A 22 -9.41 17.10 4.87
C SER A 22 -8.06 16.54 4.42
N ILE A 23 -7.05 16.54 5.29
CA ILE A 23 -5.74 15.91 5.01
C ILE A 23 -5.91 14.39 4.85
N SER A 24 -6.67 13.76 5.73
CA SER A 24 -7.01 12.34 5.67
C SER A 24 -7.71 11.95 4.36
N MET A 25 -8.64 12.76 3.85
CA MET A 25 -9.34 12.47 2.59
C MET A 25 -8.42 12.47 1.37
N ALA A 26 -7.46 13.40 1.29
CA ALA A 26 -6.49 13.43 0.19
C ALA A 26 -5.57 12.18 0.21
N GLU A 27 -5.11 11.76 1.37
CA GLU A 27 -4.32 10.52 1.54
C GLU A 27 -5.14 9.29 1.20
N ILE A 28 -6.40 9.21 1.64
CA ILE A 28 -7.32 8.13 1.31
C ILE A 28 -7.48 7.99 -0.21
N ASN A 29 -7.68 9.08 -0.93
CA ASN A 29 -7.84 9.06 -2.38
C ASN A 29 -6.57 8.56 -3.09
N LYS A 30 -5.38 9.03 -2.69
CA LYS A 30 -4.10 8.54 -3.24
C LYS A 30 -3.93 7.04 -3.01
N THR A 31 -4.24 6.56 -1.81
CA THR A 31 -4.19 5.13 -1.49
C THR A 31 -5.14 4.32 -2.36
N LYS A 32 -6.39 4.79 -2.55
CA LYS A 32 -7.37 4.14 -3.43
C LYS A 32 -6.88 4.06 -4.88
N ASP A 33 -6.31 5.13 -5.39
CA ASP A 33 -5.79 5.16 -6.76
C ASP A 33 -4.60 4.20 -6.92
N PHE A 34 -3.71 4.13 -5.93
CA PHE A 34 -2.62 3.17 -5.94
C PHE A 34 -3.12 1.71 -5.83
N ILE A 35 -4.14 1.44 -5.03
CA ILE A 35 -4.80 0.11 -4.97
C ILE A 35 -5.37 -0.30 -6.34
N LYS A 36 -5.95 0.63 -7.11
CA LYS A 36 -6.41 0.35 -8.47
C LYS A 36 -5.26 -0.06 -9.40
N ILE A 37 -4.12 0.64 -9.29
CA ILE A 37 -2.90 0.31 -10.04
C ILE A 37 -2.40 -1.09 -9.67
N ILE A 38 -2.28 -1.42 -8.38
CA ILE A 38 -1.90 -2.76 -7.93
C ILE A 38 -2.83 -3.83 -8.53
N ASN A 39 -4.14 -3.62 -8.45
CA ASN A 39 -5.11 -4.58 -8.95
C ASN A 39 -5.07 -4.73 -10.48
N LYS A 40 -4.73 -3.65 -11.21
CA LYS A 40 -4.49 -3.69 -12.65
C LYS A 40 -3.26 -4.55 -12.96
N VAL A 41 -2.12 -4.28 -12.34
CA VAL A 41 -0.87 -5.00 -12.54
C VAL A 41 -1.00 -6.48 -12.18
N LYS A 42 -1.66 -6.81 -11.07
CA LYS A 42 -1.88 -8.21 -10.68
C LYS A 42 -2.63 -9.02 -11.74
N LYS A 43 -3.52 -8.38 -12.51
CA LYS A 43 -4.25 -9.07 -13.59
C LYS A 43 -3.38 -9.41 -14.80
N GLU A 44 -2.21 -8.80 -14.95
CA GLU A 44 -1.26 -9.09 -16.02
C GLU A 44 -0.54 -10.44 -15.80
N PHE A 45 -0.43 -10.89 -14.54
CA PHE A 45 0.16 -12.18 -14.20
C PHE A 45 -0.84 -13.33 -14.42
N PRO A 46 -0.35 -14.56 -14.69
CA PRO A 46 -1.20 -15.72 -14.86
C PRO A 46 -2.13 -15.97 -13.65
N GLU A 47 -3.30 -16.51 -13.89
CA GLU A 47 -4.19 -16.93 -12.81
C GLU A 47 -3.52 -18.02 -11.97
N GLY A 48 -3.59 -17.89 -10.64
CA GLY A 48 -2.94 -18.81 -9.69
C GLY A 48 -1.44 -18.58 -9.47
N SER A 49 -0.81 -17.62 -10.17
CA SER A 49 0.60 -17.26 -9.93
C SER A 49 0.83 -16.73 -8.51
N LEU A 50 2.08 -16.77 -8.06
CA LEU A 50 2.46 -16.25 -6.74
C LEU A 50 2.19 -14.75 -6.62
N GLU A 51 2.48 -13.97 -7.67
CA GLU A 51 2.23 -12.53 -7.73
C GLU A 51 0.75 -12.20 -7.49
N ARG A 52 -0.15 -13.02 -8.03
CA ARG A 52 -1.59 -12.86 -7.79
C ARG A 52 -2.02 -13.24 -6.38
N LYS A 53 -1.30 -14.15 -5.72
CA LYS A 53 -1.57 -14.55 -4.32
C LYS A 53 -1.12 -13.50 -3.32
N ILE A 54 -0.09 -12.68 -3.62
CA ILE A 54 0.31 -11.58 -2.74
C ILE A 54 -0.86 -10.61 -2.55
N PRO A 55 -1.36 -10.38 -1.31
CA PRO A 55 -2.51 -9.53 -1.07
C PRO A 55 -2.25 -8.07 -1.46
N THR A 56 -3.25 -7.43 -2.05
CA THR A 56 -3.20 -5.99 -2.39
C THR A 56 -2.87 -5.12 -1.17
N GLY A 57 -3.40 -5.48 0.00
CA GLY A 57 -3.12 -4.79 1.26
C GLY A 57 -1.65 -4.84 1.66
N PHE A 58 -0.97 -5.97 1.45
CA PHE A 58 0.47 -6.11 1.70
C PHE A 58 1.27 -5.16 0.82
N ILE A 59 0.99 -5.13 -0.49
CA ILE A 59 1.68 -4.29 -1.47
C ILE A 59 1.44 -2.80 -1.17
N ALA A 60 0.19 -2.42 -0.91
CA ALA A 60 -0.18 -1.04 -0.60
C ALA A 60 0.46 -0.55 0.71
N THR A 61 0.54 -1.41 1.73
CA THR A 61 1.17 -1.09 3.01
C THR A 61 2.67 -0.84 2.85
N THR A 62 3.38 -1.73 2.16
CA THR A 62 4.81 -1.57 1.92
C THR A 62 5.08 -0.26 1.20
N SER A 63 4.34 0.01 0.12
CA SER A 63 4.49 1.25 -0.64
C SER A 63 4.17 2.50 0.20
N ALA A 64 3.09 2.50 0.98
CA ALA A 64 2.74 3.62 1.86
C ALA A 64 3.84 3.89 2.90
N THR A 65 4.45 2.84 3.44
CA THR A 65 5.56 2.94 4.39
C THR A 65 6.79 3.58 3.74
N GLU A 66 7.18 3.13 2.55
CA GLU A 66 8.37 3.63 1.83
C GLU A 66 8.21 5.06 1.31
N THR A 67 6.99 5.49 1.04
CA THR A 67 6.71 6.81 0.45
C THR A 67 6.13 7.83 1.44
N GLY A 68 6.09 7.52 2.74
CA GLY A 68 5.45 8.40 3.71
C GLY A 68 3.98 8.68 3.36
N ASN A 69 3.22 7.62 3.03
CA ASN A 69 1.84 7.67 2.56
C ASN A 69 1.63 8.42 1.23
N PHE A 70 2.49 8.12 0.25
CA PHE A 70 2.43 8.76 -1.07
C PHE A 70 2.64 10.28 -1.01
N ASN A 71 3.45 10.73 -0.05
CA ASN A 71 3.71 12.14 0.16
C ASN A 71 5.01 12.55 -0.54
N PHE A 72 4.91 13.39 -1.56
CA PHE A 72 6.06 13.89 -2.30
C PHE A 72 7.08 14.63 -1.42
N LYS A 73 6.64 15.27 -0.32
CA LYS A 73 7.54 15.99 0.60
C LYS A 73 8.41 15.03 1.40
N ASP A 74 7.87 13.85 1.75
CA ASP A 74 8.57 12.87 2.59
C ASP A 74 9.49 11.97 1.76
N ALA A 75 9.12 11.67 0.51
CA ALA A 75 9.89 10.81 -0.39
C ALA A 75 10.05 11.41 -1.81
N PRO A 76 10.66 12.60 -1.95
CA PRO A 76 10.68 13.32 -3.24
C PRO A 76 11.43 12.56 -4.34
N THR A 77 12.55 11.92 -4.03
CA THR A 77 13.34 11.15 -5.01
C THR A 77 12.61 9.89 -5.44
N ALA A 78 12.04 9.14 -4.48
CA ALA A 78 11.28 7.93 -4.78
C ALA A 78 10.05 8.24 -5.67
N MET A 79 9.32 9.30 -5.36
CA MET A 79 8.16 9.72 -6.15
C MET A 79 8.53 10.20 -7.56
N LYS A 80 9.66 10.91 -7.73
CA LYS A 80 10.17 11.30 -9.07
C LYS A 80 10.63 10.11 -9.89
N ALA A 81 11.19 9.09 -9.22
CA ALA A 81 11.67 7.87 -9.85
C ALA A 81 10.56 6.85 -10.13
N ASN A 82 9.29 7.16 -9.88
CA ASN A 82 8.18 6.20 -9.84
C ASN A 82 8.51 4.97 -8.98
N ASN A 83 9.39 5.10 -7.98
CA ASN A 83 9.89 4.03 -7.14
C ASN A 83 9.13 3.98 -5.82
N TYR A 84 7.97 3.37 -5.85
CA TYR A 84 7.05 3.32 -4.71
C TYR A 84 7.46 2.33 -3.60
N PHE A 85 8.58 1.64 -3.77
CA PHE A 85 9.05 0.59 -2.86
C PHE A 85 10.50 0.80 -2.39
N GLY A 86 11.10 1.96 -2.64
CA GLY A 86 12.47 2.27 -2.19
C GLY A 86 13.54 1.35 -2.78
N MET A 87 13.29 0.71 -3.92
CA MET A 87 14.21 -0.26 -4.51
C MET A 87 15.48 0.40 -5.01
N HIS A 88 16.64 -0.12 -4.61
CA HIS A 88 17.94 0.36 -5.08
C HIS A 88 18.22 -0.12 -6.49
N ALA A 89 18.91 0.73 -7.29
CA ALA A 89 19.41 0.34 -8.60
C ALA A 89 20.63 -0.55 -8.45
N THR A 90 20.72 -1.56 -9.31
CA THR A 90 21.86 -2.49 -9.39
C THR A 90 22.42 -2.50 -10.81
N GLY A 91 23.74 -2.65 -10.94
CA GLY A 91 24.41 -2.66 -12.26
C GLY A 91 24.12 -1.39 -13.06
N ASP A 92 23.71 -1.57 -14.32
CA ASP A 92 23.46 -0.49 -15.30
C ASP A 92 22.00 -0.01 -15.30
N GLN A 93 21.21 -0.33 -14.26
CA GLN A 93 19.85 0.17 -14.15
C GLN A 93 19.82 1.69 -14.02
N ASP A 94 18.85 2.31 -14.69
CA ASP A 94 18.60 3.76 -14.54
C ASP A 94 18.21 4.10 -13.09
N PHE A 95 18.68 5.25 -12.60
CA PHE A 95 18.49 5.64 -11.21
C PHE A 95 18.38 7.15 -11.00
N LEU A 96 17.77 7.54 -9.91
CA LEU A 96 17.87 8.86 -9.31
C LEU A 96 18.63 8.75 -7.99
N GLU A 97 19.54 9.69 -7.76
CA GLU A 97 20.31 9.73 -6.51
C GLU A 97 19.57 10.56 -5.45
N THR A 98 19.48 10.02 -4.24
CA THR A 98 18.96 10.75 -3.09
C THR A 98 19.97 11.75 -2.55
N THR A 99 19.55 12.69 -1.74
CA THR A 99 20.45 13.63 -1.03
C THR A 99 21.46 12.92 -0.13
N GLY A 100 21.19 11.69 0.28
CA GLY A 100 22.09 10.82 1.07
C GLY A 100 22.99 9.92 0.22
N GLY A 101 22.99 10.07 -1.12
CA GLY A 101 23.83 9.30 -2.03
C GLY A 101 23.31 7.90 -2.39
N ALA A 102 22.11 7.52 -1.93
CA ALA A 102 21.51 6.26 -2.30
C ALA A 102 20.97 6.32 -3.74
N ARG A 103 21.26 5.29 -4.54
CA ARG A 103 20.81 5.15 -5.94
C ARG A 103 19.46 4.43 -5.95
N LEU A 104 18.37 5.16 -6.08
CA LEU A 104 17.04 4.59 -6.25
C LEU A 104 16.78 4.26 -7.71
N ARG A 105 16.35 3.03 -7.99
CA ARG A 105 15.99 2.61 -9.35
C ARG A 105 14.92 3.52 -9.93
N ASN A 106 15.13 4.02 -11.14
CA ASN A 106 14.17 4.83 -11.86
C ASN A 106 13.26 3.94 -12.69
N PHE A 107 11.94 4.09 -12.55
CA PHE A 107 10.95 3.33 -13.30
C PHE A 107 10.23 4.23 -14.30
N GLU A 108 9.84 3.67 -15.42
CA GLU A 108 9.08 4.38 -16.45
C GLU A 108 7.74 4.88 -15.89
N ASP A 109 7.06 4.04 -15.14
CA ASP A 109 5.75 4.33 -14.54
C ASP A 109 5.57 3.61 -13.19
N THR A 110 4.47 3.91 -12.54
CA THR A 110 4.06 3.30 -11.26
C THR A 110 3.82 1.79 -11.40
N GLU A 111 3.21 1.36 -12.51
CA GLU A 111 2.94 -0.05 -12.81
C GLU A 111 4.23 -0.87 -12.89
N SER A 112 5.26 -0.34 -13.52
CA SER A 112 6.60 -0.98 -13.61
C SER A 112 7.24 -1.17 -12.25
N SER A 113 7.08 -0.22 -11.35
CA SER A 113 7.52 -0.33 -9.95
C SER A 113 6.75 -1.45 -9.20
N VAL A 114 5.44 -1.54 -9.38
CA VAL A 114 4.63 -2.61 -8.78
C VAL A 114 5.01 -3.99 -9.33
N ARG A 115 5.22 -4.12 -10.66
CA ARG A 115 5.69 -5.38 -11.27
C ARG A 115 7.04 -5.81 -10.70
N ALA A 116 7.97 -4.87 -10.61
CA ALA A 116 9.31 -5.15 -10.09
C ALA A 116 9.27 -5.57 -8.63
N PHE A 117 8.44 -4.95 -7.81
CA PHE A 117 8.24 -5.34 -6.41
C PHE A 117 7.64 -6.75 -6.28
N LEU A 118 6.60 -7.06 -7.05
CA LEU A 118 6.00 -8.39 -7.07
C LEU A 118 7.04 -9.45 -7.47
N ASN A 119 7.81 -9.20 -8.54
CA ASN A 119 8.88 -10.10 -8.94
C ASN A 119 9.93 -10.28 -7.82
N LEU A 120 10.36 -9.19 -7.17
CA LEU A 120 11.32 -9.26 -6.06
C LEU A 120 10.79 -10.16 -4.94
N ILE A 121 9.56 -9.94 -4.50
CA ILE A 121 8.98 -10.70 -3.38
C ILE A 121 8.79 -12.18 -3.74
N THR A 122 8.48 -12.50 -5.00
CA THR A 122 8.17 -13.89 -5.40
C THR A 122 9.38 -14.69 -5.88
N THR A 123 10.51 -14.04 -6.20
CA THR A 123 11.69 -14.73 -6.76
C THR A 123 12.93 -14.66 -5.88
N ASP A 124 13.00 -13.75 -4.91
CA ASP A 124 14.15 -13.63 -4.02
C ASP A 124 13.94 -14.46 -2.75
N ASP A 125 14.82 -15.41 -2.47
CA ASP A 125 14.74 -16.35 -1.34
C ASP A 125 14.63 -15.65 0.02
N ARG A 126 15.11 -14.42 0.15
CA ARG A 126 14.98 -13.62 1.37
C ARG A 126 13.53 -13.39 1.79
N TYR A 127 12.59 -13.47 0.85
CA TYR A 127 11.15 -13.26 1.06
C TYR A 127 10.34 -14.56 1.00
N SER A 128 10.99 -15.72 1.06
CA SER A 128 10.30 -17.04 1.00
C SER A 128 9.20 -17.18 2.06
N GLU A 129 9.35 -16.58 3.24
CA GLU A 129 8.30 -16.61 4.28
C GLU A 129 7.07 -15.78 3.90
N VAL A 130 7.23 -14.68 3.15
CA VAL A 130 6.10 -13.92 2.59
C VAL A 130 5.32 -14.79 1.61
N VAL A 131 6.04 -15.47 0.70
CA VAL A 131 5.43 -16.37 -0.31
C VAL A 131 4.69 -17.51 0.36
N LYS A 132 5.31 -18.20 1.33
CA LYS A 132 4.67 -19.30 2.08
C LYS A 132 3.39 -18.85 2.79
N ALA A 133 3.41 -17.66 3.40
CA ALA A 133 2.24 -17.11 4.06
C ALA A 133 1.12 -16.77 3.04
N ALA A 134 1.50 -16.20 1.88
CA ALA A 134 0.56 -15.91 0.80
C ALA A 134 -0.09 -17.17 0.20
N GLU A 135 0.69 -18.25 0.02
CA GLU A 135 0.18 -19.54 -0.47
C GLU A 135 -0.82 -20.19 0.49
N LYS A 136 -0.61 -20.02 1.78
CA LYS A 136 -1.51 -20.52 2.83
C LYS A 136 -2.74 -19.62 3.07
N ASN A 137 -2.80 -18.45 2.42
CA ASN A 137 -3.75 -17.39 2.71
C ASN A 137 -3.73 -16.96 4.19
N ASP A 138 -2.54 -16.92 4.78
CA ASP A 138 -2.35 -16.43 6.15
C ASP A 138 -2.71 -14.94 6.27
N PRO A 139 -3.01 -14.45 7.49
CA PRO A 139 -3.19 -13.02 7.73
C PRO A 139 -1.99 -12.19 7.23
N ILE A 140 -2.25 -10.98 6.71
CA ILE A 140 -1.22 -10.10 6.13
C ILE A 140 -0.11 -9.80 7.15
N GLU A 141 -0.44 -9.71 8.42
CA GLU A 141 0.49 -9.48 9.52
C GLU A 141 1.56 -10.59 9.62
N ASN A 142 1.24 -11.82 9.23
CA ASN A 142 2.23 -12.90 9.15
C ASN A 142 3.19 -12.70 7.96
N MET A 143 2.72 -12.15 6.85
CA MET A 143 3.59 -11.81 5.71
C MET A 143 4.59 -10.71 6.08
N PHE A 144 4.19 -9.72 6.90
CA PHE A 144 5.11 -8.68 7.37
C PHE A 144 6.29 -9.25 8.16
N LYS A 145 6.13 -10.38 8.86
CA LYS A 145 7.25 -11.05 9.54
C LYS A 145 8.34 -11.53 8.57
N GLY A 146 7.98 -11.83 7.33
CA GLY A 146 8.92 -12.18 6.26
C GLY A 146 9.68 -10.99 5.66
N MET A 147 9.38 -9.76 6.07
CA MET A 147 9.99 -8.52 5.54
C MET A 147 11.22 -8.02 6.32
N THR A 148 11.77 -8.82 7.21
CA THR A 148 12.91 -8.42 8.06
C THR A 148 14.17 -8.04 7.28
N SER A 149 14.35 -8.57 6.07
CA SER A 149 15.48 -8.26 5.19
C SER A 149 15.21 -7.10 4.22
N TYR A 150 14.03 -6.48 4.29
CA TYR A 150 13.64 -5.43 3.34
C TYR A 150 14.22 -4.06 3.71
N ALA A 151 14.31 -3.76 4.99
CA ALA A 151 14.84 -2.51 5.50
C ALA A 151 15.81 -2.77 6.69
N GLU A 152 16.75 -1.85 6.88
CA GLU A 152 17.72 -1.93 8.00
C GLU A 152 17.07 -1.65 9.37
N ASN A 153 15.86 -1.09 9.38
CA ASN A 153 15.15 -0.76 10.61
C ASN A 153 14.66 -2.04 11.32
N PRO A 154 15.13 -2.38 12.53
CA PRO A 154 14.70 -3.57 13.25
C PRO A 154 13.22 -3.57 13.64
N ASN A 155 12.57 -2.39 13.65
CA ASN A 155 11.15 -2.24 13.92
C ASN A 155 10.29 -2.20 12.64
N TYR A 156 10.86 -2.52 11.47
CA TYR A 156 10.17 -2.36 10.19
C TYR A 156 8.87 -3.17 10.12
N THR A 157 8.85 -4.40 10.60
CA THR A 157 7.66 -5.25 10.62
C THR A 157 6.54 -4.69 11.49
N ASN A 158 6.88 -4.08 12.63
CA ASN A 158 5.91 -3.41 13.49
C ASN A 158 5.36 -2.15 12.82
N LEU A 159 6.21 -1.40 12.11
CA LEU A 159 5.80 -0.23 11.33
C LEU A 159 4.81 -0.63 10.23
N LEU A 160 5.10 -1.69 9.46
CA LEU A 160 4.18 -2.23 8.46
C LEU A 160 2.83 -2.60 9.08
N THR A 161 2.85 -3.29 10.22
CA THR A 161 1.61 -3.69 10.92
C THR A 161 0.78 -2.47 11.36
N SER A 162 1.41 -1.44 11.89
CA SER A 162 0.72 -0.19 12.26
C SER A 162 0.13 0.51 11.05
N VAL A 163 0.93 0.72 9.98
CA VAL A 163 0.45 1.37 8.75
C VAL A 163 -0.71 0.59 8.12
N TYR A 164 -0.63 -0.75 8.13
CA TYR A 164 -1.72 -1.59 7.65
C TYR A 164 -3.00 -1.37 8.43
N ASN A 165 -2.95 -1.55 9.75
CA ASN A 165 -4.14 -1.49 10.60
C ASN A 165 -4.77 -0.09 10.65
N ASP A 166 -3.93 0.95 10.72
CA ASP A 166 -4.40 2.32 10.93
C ASP A 166 -4.85 2.99 9.63
N ARG A 167 -4.31 2.58 8.46
CA ARG A 167 -4.50 3.32 7.21
C ARG A 167 -5.01 2.48 6.05
N ILE A 168 -4.42 1.32 5.79
CA ILE A 168 -4.70 0.56 4.55
C ILE A 168 -5.93 -0.33 4.72
N LYS A 169 -6.00 -1.09 5.81
CA LYS A 169 -7.10 -2.03 6.09
C LYS A 169 -8.48 -1.36 6.07
N PRO A 170 -8.71 -0.21 6.73
CA PRO A 170 -10.01 0.47 6.67
C PRO A 170 -10.44 0.87 5.26
N ILE A 171 -9.47 1.27 4.40
CA ILE A 171 -9.75 1.64 3.01
C ILE A 171 -10.18 0.41 2.20
N ILE A 172 -9.45 -0.71 2.33
CA ILE A 172 -9.75 -1.95 1.62
C ILE A 172 -11.11 -2.51 2.05
N GLU A 173 -11.40 -2.52 3.34
CA GLU A 173 -12.68 -2.98 3.88
C GLU A 173 -13.85 -2.14 3.35
N THR A 174 -13.69 -0.82 3.30
CA THR A 174 -14.69 0.09 2.75
C THR A 174 -14.92 -0.17 1.25
N GLU A 175 -13.87 -0.33 0.44
CA GLU A 175 -13.98 -0.64 -0.99
C GLU A 175 -14.69 -1.98 -1.22
N ASN A 176 -14.38 -3.01 -0.42
CA ASN A 176 -15.02 -4.33 -0.52
C ASN A 176 -16.52 -4.29 -0.14
N MET A 177 -16.93 -3.42 0.78
CA MET A 177 -18.34 -3.22 1.13
C MET A 177 -19.13 -2.50 0.05
N LEU A 178 -18.49 -1.64 -0.74
CA LEU A 178 -19.13 -0.89 -1.83
C LEU A 178 -19.31 -1.72 -3.12
N ILE A 179 -18.62 -2.86 -3.25
CA ILE A 179 -18.81 -3.77 -4.38
C ILE A 179 -20.02 -4.66 -4.08
N PRO A 180 -21.14 -4.54 -4.83
CA PRO A 180 -22.29 -5.42 -4.63
C PRO A 180 -21.82 -6.87 -4.79
N LYS A 181 -22.05 -7.72 -3.78
CA LYS A 181 -21.84 -9.16 -3.92
C LYS A 181 -22.69 -9.64 -5.09
N ARG A 182 -22.07 -10.04 -6.22
CA ARG A 182 -22.78 -10.69 -7.31
C ARG A 182 -23.53 -11.88 -6.73
N LYS A 183 -24.85 -11.92 -6.88
CA LYS A 183 -25.61 -13.12 -6.53
C LYS A 183 -25.04 -14.30 -7.33
N PRO A 184 -24.89 -15.47 -6.73
CA PRO A 184 -24.50 -16.66 -7.47
C PRO A 184 -25.44 -16.86 -8.67
N MET A 185 -24.85 -17.17 -9.83
CA MET A 185 -25.60 -17.31 -11.11
C MET A 185 -26.69 -18.37 -11.06
N ASP A 186 -26.59 -19.31 -10.12
CA ASP A 186 -27.52 -20.44 -9.94
C ASP A 186 -28.92 -20.02 -9.45
N GLN A 187 -29.10 -18.79 -8.94
CA GLN A 187 -30.42 -18.28 -8.52
C GLN A 187 -31.18 -17.53 -9.61
N GLN A 188 -30.57 -17.28 -10.78
CA GLN A 188 -31.22 -16.59 -11.88
C GLN A 188 -31.98 -17.53 -12.83
N MET A 189 -31.72 -18.83 -12.81
CA MET A 189 -32.36 -19.80 -13.70
C MET A 189 -33.73 -20.31 -13.23
N ASN A 190 -34.17 -20.00 -12.02
CA ASN A 190 -35.45 -20.52 -11.47
C ASN A 190 -36.62 -19.53 -11.55
N LEU A 191 -36.49 -18.42 -12.30
CA LEU A 191 -37.58 -17.43 -12.44
C LEU A 191 -38.22 -17.40 -13.84
N THR A 192 -37.93 -18.41 -14.71
CA THR A 192 -38.57 -18.57 -16.02
C THR A 192 -39.08 -19.99 -16.20
N GLN A 193 -40.00 -20.40 -15.32
CA GLN A 193 -40.95 -21.50 -15.56
C GLN A 193 -42.34 -21.05 -15.15
#